data_861652c5e6e68530b66b3883deae067c
#
_entry.id   861652c5e6e68530b66b3883deae067c
#
_cell.length_a   1.000
_cell.length_b   1.000
_cell.length_c   1.000
_cell.angle_alpha   90.00
_cell.angle_beta   90.00
_cell.angle_gamma   90.00
#
_symmetry.space_group_name_H-M   'P 1'
#
loop_
_entity.id
_entity.type
_entity.pdbx_description
1 polymer ?
#
loop_
_entity_poly.entity_id
_entity_poly.type
_entity_poly.pdbx_seq_one_letter_code
_entity_poly.pdbx_strand_id
1 'polypeptide(L)'
;MSFEQDLIIVRGGGDLGTGVVYRLHQAGFPVLVLELERPLVVRRRVALATAVLEGEIRIETLHGRLVHDPEEVEAALHLGQIPVLVAPDLEQLRPQLTRPLFAVVDARLAKRNIDTTIDQAPLVIGLGPGFNASVDCHAVIETKRGHTLGRVISHGPALPNTGT
;
A
#
# COMPACT_ATOMS: atom_id res chain seq x y z
N MET A 1 17.92 -0.43 16.50
CA MET A 1 17.25 -0.80 15.25
C MET A 1 16.42 0.38 14.79
N SER A 2 16.76 0.94 13.66
CA SER A 2 16.02 2.09 13.13
C SER A 2 14.89 1.61 12.23
N PHE A 3 13.64 1.93 12.57
CA PHE A 3 12.49 1.64 11.71
C PHE A 3 12.59 2.32 10.35
N GLU A 4 13.44 3.35 10.24
CA GLU A 4 13.64 4.10 8.99
C GLU A 4 14.21 3.27 7.85
N GLN A 5 14.80 2.11 8.16
CA GLN A 5 15.36 1.22 7.14
C GLN A 5 14.41 0.10 6.75
N ASP A 6 13.40 -0.17 7.54
CA ASP A 6 12.47 -1.25 7.31
C ASP A 6 11.39 -0.83 6.31
N LEU A 7 11.15 -1.68 5.32
CA LEU A 7 10.25 -1.37 4.21
C LEU A 7 8.79 -1.52 4.60
N ILE A 8 7.97 -0.59 4.16
CA ILE A 8 6.52 -0.73 4.17
C ILE A 8 6.04 -0.92 2.74
N ILE A 9 5.27 -1.96 2.50
CA ILE A 9 4.64 -2.21 1.21
C ILE A 9 3.18 -1.78 1.31
N VAL A 10 2.75 -0.93 0.37
CA VAL A 10 1.35 -0.56 0.19
C VAL A 10 0.87 -1.21 -1.10
N ARG A 11 -0.13 -2.07 -0.99
CA ARG A 11 -0.72 -2.74 -2.15
C ARG A 11 -1.91 -1.92 -2.64
N GLY A 12 -1.76 -1.39 -3.84
CA GLY A 12 -2.76 -0.50 -4.43
C GLY A 12 -2.38 0.98 -4.28
N GLY A 13 -2.12 1.63 -5.41
CA GLY A 13 -1.72 3.04 -5.48
C GLY A 13 -2.83 3.96 -5.98
N GLY A 14 -4.10 3.63 -5.68
CA GLY A 14 -5.22 4.54 -5.95
C GLY A 14 -5.17 5.75 -5.01
N ASP A 15 -6.21 6.56 -5.01
CA ASP A 15 -6.21 7.80 -4.22
C ASP A 15 -6.12 7.52 -2.71
N LEU A 16 -6.82 6.52 -2.19
CA LEU A 16 -6.74 6.17 -0.77
C LEU A 16 -5.37 5.59 -0.41
N GLY A 17 -4.86 4.67 -1.23
CA GLY A 17 -3.51 4.12 -1.02
C GLY A 17 -2.45 5.21 -1.08
N THR A 18 -2.59 6.15 -1.99
CA THR A 18 -1.69 7.30 -2.10
C THR A 18 -1.71 8.16 -0.85
N GLY A 19 -2.89 8.37 -0.25
CA GLY A 19 -3.01 9.08 1.02
C GLY A 19 -2.25 8.39 2.16
N VAL A 20 -2.32 7.07 2.20
CA VAL A 20 -1.56 6.28 3.17
C VAL A 20 -0.05 6.45 2.93
N VAL A 21 0.39 6.34 1.68
CA VAL A 21 1.81 6.52 1.33
C VAL A 21 2.30 7.91 1.72
N TYR A 22 1.50 8.93 1.46
CA TYR A 22 1.86 10.30 1.83
C TYR A 22 2.16 10.42 3.33
N ARG A 23 1.29 9.88 4.18
CA ARG A 23 1.50 9.92 5.62
C ARG A 23 2.72 9.14 6.06
N LEU A 24 2.92 7.96 5.52
CA LEU A 24 4.06 7.11 5.85
C LEU A 24 5.38 7.75 5.41
N HIS A 25 5.39 8.33 4.21
CA HIS A 25 6.56 9.00 3.69
C HIS A 25 6.93 10.23 4.54
N GLN A 26 5.94 11.02 4.94
CA GLN A 26 6.19 12.16 5.84
C GLN A 26 6.73 11.72 7.20
N ALA A 27 6.37 10.53 7.66
CA ALA A 27 6.89 9.98 8.90
C ALA A 27 8.29 9.37 8.77
N GLY A 28 8.85 9.38 7.55
CA GLY A 28 10.22 8.92 7.30
C GLY A 28 10.36 7.45 6.91
N PHE A 29 9.26 6.76 6.65
CA PHE A 29 9.34 5.35 6.23
C PHE A 29 9.63 5.20 4.74
N PRO A 30 10.50 4.24 4.37
CA PRO A 30 10.62 3.85 2.96
C PRO A 30 9.39 3.04 2.55
N VAL A 31 8.75 3.45 1.46
CA VAL A 31 7.49 2.84 1.02
C VAL A 31 7.62 2.36 -0.42
N LEU A 32 7.23 1.11 -0.65
CA LEU A 32 7.11 0.51 -1.97
C LEU A 32 5.63 0.29 -2.27
N VAL A 33 5.17 0.79 -3.42
CA VAL A 33 3.80 0.57 -3.87
C VAL A 33 3.78 -0.57 -4.88
N LEU A 34 2.91 -1.55 -4.66
CA LEU A 34 2.68 -2.63 -5.61
C LEU A 34 1.39 -2.38 -6.36
N GLU A 35 1.45 -2.54 -7.67
CA GLU A 35 0.31 -2.31 -8.55
C GLU A 35 0.14 -3.39 -9.59
N LEU A 36 -1.01 -3.35 -10.26
CA LEU A 36 -1.32 -4.15 -11.42
C LEU A 36 -0.71 -3.54 -12.68
N GLU A 37 -0.48 -4.35 -13.68
CA GLU A 37 0.00 -3.88 -14.98
C GLU A 37 -0.95 -2.86 -15.62
N ARG A 38 -2.25 -3.05 -15.41
CA ARG A 38 -3.29 -2.12 -15.90
C ARG A 38 -4.14 -1.66 -14.72
N PRO A 39 -3.62 -0.72 -13.92
CA PRO A 39 -4.36 -0.28 -12.74
C PRO A 39 -5.61 0.50 -13.11
N LEU A 40 -6.67 0.27 -12.35
CA LEU A 40 -7.89 1.08 -12.47
C LEU A 40 -7.67 2.38 -11.70
N VAL A 41 -7.42 3.46 -12.43
CA VAL A 41 -7.16 4.76 -11.82
C VAL A 41 -8.32 5.69 -12.12
N VAL A 42 -9.06 6.08 -11.08
CA VAL A 42 -10.19 7.01 -11.22
C VAL A 42 -9.70 8.45 -11.22
N ARG A 43 -8.77 8.78 -10.31
CA ARG A 43 -8.22 10.13 -10.17
C ARG A 43 -6.72 10.11 -10.47
N ARG A 44 -6.39 10.20 -11.74
CA ARG A 44 -5.00 10.03 -12.21
C ARG A 44 -4.01 11.00 -11.58
N ARG A 45 -4.42 12.24 -11.35
CA ARG A 45 -3.50 13.28 -10.83
C ARG A 45 -3.12 13.10 -9.37
N VAL A 46 -3.89 12.31 -8.62
CA VAL A 46 -3.66 12.10 -7.19
C VAL A 46 -3.45 10.63 -6.85
N ALA A 47 -3.13 9.82 -7.84
CA ALA A 47 -2.91 8.39 -7.65
C ALA A 47 -1.51 7.98 -8.09
N LEU A 48 -0.74 7.38 -7.17
CA LEU A 48 0.59 6.86 -7.48
C LEU A 48 0.54 5.76 -8.56
N ALA A 49 -0.58 5.06 -8.68
CA ALA A 49 -0.78 4.07 -9.74
C ALA A 49 -0.61 4.64 -11.14
N THR A 50 -0.78 5.95 -11.31
CA THR A 50 -0.55 6.62 -12.59
C THR A 50 0.88 6.44 -13.08
N ALA A 51 1.86 6.24 -12.20
CA ALA A 51 3.24 5.97 -12.57
C ALA A 51 3.36 4.72 -13.44
N VAL A 52 2.49 3.73 -13.27
CA VAL A 52 2.49 2.53 -14.12
C VAL A 52 2.20 2.88 -15.57
N LEU A 53 1.32 3.86 -15.79
CA LEU A 53 0.89 4.27 -17.13
C LEU A 53 1.82 5.30 -17.77
N GLU A 54 2.41 6.19 -16.96
CA GLU A 54 3.16 7.35 -17.44
C GLU A 54 4.65 7.31 -17.08
N GLY A 55 5.09 6.34 -16.28
CA GLY A 55 6.48 6.22 -15.86
C GLY A 55 6.79 6.94 -14.57
N GLU A 56 6.15 8.06 -14.30
CA GLU A 56 6.29 8.81 -13.06
C GLU A 56 5.08 9.69 -12.81
N ILE A 57 4.91 10.13 -11.56
CA ILE A 57 3.86 11.05 -11.16
C ILE A 57 4.34 11.88 -9.98
N ARG A 58 4.00 13.16 -9.97
CA ARG A 58 4.27 14.04 -8.83
C ARG A 58 2.95 14.42 -8.19
N ILE A 59 2.86 14.17 -6.88
CA ILE A 59 1.67 14.46 -6.08
C ILE A 59 2.15 15.12 -4.80
N GLU A 60 1.89 16.43 -4.64
CA GLU A 60 2.42 17.19 -3.53
C GLU A 60 3.95 17.02 -3.43
N THR A 61 4.45 16.50 -2.32
CA THR A 61 5.88 16.23 -2.13
C THR A 61 6.30 14.84 -2.58
N LEU A 62 5.35 14.01 -3.02
CA LEU A 62 5.64 12.66 -3.48
C LEU A 62 6.10 12.66 -4.93
N HIS A 63 7.15 11.90 -5.20
CA HIS A 63 7.57 11.60 -6.56
C HIS A 63 7.48 10.08 -6.75
N GLY A 64 6.39 9.62 -7.35
CA GLY A 64 6.21 8.22 -7.71
C GLY A 64 6.94 7.88 -8.98
N ARG A 65 7.66 6.78 -8.98
CA ARG A 65 8.43 6.34 -10.14
C ARG A 65 8.18 4.87 -10.42
N LEU A 66 7.84 4.56 -11.65
CA LEU A 66 7.73 3.18 -12.09
C LEU A 66 9.11 2.52 -12.06
N VAL A 67 9.20 1.38 -11.40
CA VAL A 67 10.42 0.58 -11.32
C VAL A 67 10.12 -0.84 -11.80
N HIS A 68 11.14 -1.58 -12.19
CA HIS A 68 10.97 -2.88 -12.82
C HIS A 68 11.59 -4.04 -12.05
N ASP A 69 12.47 -3.74 -11.09
CA ASP A 69 13.15 -4.77 -10.31
C ASP A 69 13.57 -4.24 -8.93
N PRO A 70 14.01 -5.12 -8.02
CA PRO A 70 14.43 -4.70 -6.67
C PRO A 70 15.61 -3.72 -6.63
N GLU A 71 16.51 -3.75 -7.61
CA GLU A 71 17.60 -2.78 -7.65
C GLU A 71 17.10 -1.38 -7.94
N GLU A 72 16.12 -1.24 -8.84
CA GLU A 72 15.49 0.04 -9.11
C GLU A 72 14.67 0.53 -7.92
N VAL A 73 14.07 -0.40 -7.14
CA VAL A 73 13.40 -0.03 -5.90
C VAL A 73 14.36 0.68 -4.96
N GLU A 74 15.54 0.10 -4.73
CA GLU A 74 16.54 0.69 -3.85
C GLU A 74 17.04 2.03 -4.37
N ALA A 75 17.28 2.14 -5.67
CA ALA A 75 17.71 3.40 -6.26
C ALA A 75 16.68 4.51 -6.06
N ALA A 76 15.39 4.20 -6.25
CA ALA A 76 14.33 5.18 -6.03
C ALA A 76 14.22 5.59 -4.55
N LEU A 77 14.31 4.63 -3.64
CA LEU A 77 14.26 4.92 -2.21
C LEU A 77 15.41 5.83 -1.76
N HIS A 78 16.60 5.61 -2.29
CA HIS A 78 17.77 6.44 -1.97
C HIS A 78 17.59 7.89 -2.45
N LEU A 79 16.81 8.10 -3.51
CA LEU A 79 16.51 9.42 -4.03
C LEU A 79 15.30 10.08 -3.33
N GLY A 80 14.73 9.42 -2.32
CA GLY A 80 13.55 9.93 -1.63
C GLY A 80 12.27 9.81 -2.45
N GLN A 81 12.27 8.97 -3.47
CA GLN A 81 11.13 8.73 -4.33
C GLN A 81 10.28 7.57 -3.79
N ILE A 82 9.08 7.42 -4.35
CA ILE A 82 8.20 6.29 -4.06
C ILE A 82 8.26 5.34 -5.25
N PRO A 83 8.97 4.20 -5.13
CA PRO A 83 8.94 3.20 -6.20
C PRO A 83 7.55 2.58 -6.33
N VAL A 84 7.08 2.46 -7.57
CA VAL A 84 5.84 1.80 -7.92
C VAL A 84 6.22 0.61 -8.82
N LEU A 85 5.96 -0.59 -8.33
CA LEU A 85 6.35 -1.83 -9.00
C LEU A 85 5.11 -2.61 -9.41
N VAL A 86 5.08 -3.07 -10.66
CA VAL A 86 4.04 -3.99 -11.09
C VAL A 86 4.39 -5.38 -10.54
N ALA A 87 3.71 -5.77 -9.48
CA ALA A 87 3.92 -7.03 -8.81
C ALA A 87 2.61 -7.49 -8.17
N PRO A 88 1.76 -8.19 -8.91
CA PRO A 88 0.47 -8.65 -8.38
C PRO A 88 0.63 -9.73 -7.31
N ASP A 89 1.76 -10.43 -7.27
CA ASP A 89 2.00 -11.50 -6.32
C ASP A 89 3.10 -11.09 -5.32
N LEU A 90 2.69 -10.76 -4.10
CA LEU A 90 3.61 -10.39 -3.03
C LEU A 90 4.53 -11.56 -2.64
N GLU A 91 4.04 -12.78 -2.66
CA GLU A 91 4.83 -13.93 -2.23
C GLU A 91 5.99 -14.22 -3.19
N GLN A 92 5.83 -13.94 -4.48
CA GLN A 92 6.93 -14.04 -5.44
C GLN A 92 7.96 -12.93 -5.24
N LEU A 93 7.51 -11.74 -4.84
CA LEU A 93 8.39 -10.60 -4.65
C LEU A 93 9.18 -10.68 -3.35
N ARG A 94 8.58 -11.12 -2.27
CA ARG A 94 9.16 -11.08 -0.92
C ARG A 94 10.61 -11.58 -0.84
N PRO A 95 10.95 -12.76 -1.40
CA PRO A 95 12.32 -13.26 -1.32
C PRO A 95 13.37 -12.40 -2.02
N GLN A 96 12.93 -11.53 -2.93
CA GLN A 96 13.82 -10.68 -3.71
C GLN A 96 14.11 -9.33 -3.05
N LEU A 97 13.39 -8.99 -1.98
CA LEU A 97 13.56 -7.73 -1.30
C LEU A 97 14.87 -7.73 -0.51
N THR A 98 15.60 -6.61 -0.57
CA THR A 98 16.87 -6.46 0.11
C THR A 98 16.74 -5.89 1.52
N ARG A 99 15.61 -5.26 1.81
CA ARG A 99 15.32 -4.68 3.13
C ARG A 99 14.38 -5.56 3.92
N PRO A 100 14.48 -5.56 5.25
CA PRO A 100 13.45 -6.21 6.05
C PRO A 100 12.09 -5.58 5.80
N LEU A 101 11.07 -6.41 5.67
CA LEU A 101 9.70 -5.96 5.51
C LEU A 101 9.08 -5.77 6.88
N PHE A 102 8.71 -4.54 7.22
CA PHE A 102 8.09 -4.21 8.51
C PHE A 102 6.57 -4.35 8.47
N ALA A 103 5.94 -3.83 7.40
CA ALA A 103 4.49 -3.81 7.32
C ALA A 103 4.00 -3.97 5.88
N VAL A 104 2.82 -4.54 5.77
CA VAL A 104 2.05 -4.59 4.52
C VAL A 104 0.71 -3.90 4.79
N VAL A 105 0.36 -2.94 3.94
CA VAL A 105 -0.93 -2.28 3.96
C VAL A 105 -1.67 -2.65 2.68
N ASP A 106 -2.77 -3.37 2.80
CA ASP A 106 -3.60 -3.70 1.64
C ASP A 106 -4.61 -2.59 1.42
N ALA A 107 -4.32 -1.74 0.43
CA ALA A 107 -5.14 -0.59 0.06
C ALA A 107 -5.79 -0.78 -1.32
N ARG A 108 -5.97 -2.03 -1.74
CA ARG A 108 -6.57 -2.34 -3.05
C ARG A 108 -8.07 -2.08 -3.08
N LEU A 109 -8.72 -2.09 -1.92
CA LEU A 109 -10.15 -1.80 -1.77
C LEU A 109 -11.04 -2.67 -2.64
N ALA A 110 -10.70 -3.95 -2.73
CA ALA A 110 -11.41 -4.91 -3.57
C ALA A 110 -12.73 -5.40 -2.94
N LYS A 111 -13.07 -4.94 -1.75
CA LYS A 111 -14.26 -5.33 -0.98
C LYS A 111 -14.24 -6.80 -0.54
N ARG A 112 -13.14 -7.49 -0.80
CA ARG A 112 -12.89 -8.86 -0.36
C ARG A 112 -11.39 -9.02 -0.18
N ASN A 113 -11.00 -9.95 0.66
CA ASN A 113 -9.59 -10.31 0.77
C ASN A 113 -9.21 -11.19 -0.42
N ILE A 114 -8.24 -10.74 -1.20
CA ILE A 114 -7.74 -11.48 -2.35
C ILE A 114 -6.72 -12.52 -1.92
N ASP A 115 -5.66 -12.07 -1.22
CA ASP A 115 -4.54 -12.94 -0.85
C ASP A 115 -3.74 -12.44 0.37
N THR A 116 -4.31 -11.54 1.16
CA THR A 116 -3.64 -11.01 2.34
C THR A 116 -3.76 -11.98 3.50
N THR A 117 -2.62 -12.27 4.13
CA THR A 117 -2.55 -13.12 5.31
C THR A 117 -1.77 -12.40 6.43
N ILE A 118 -2.11 -12.73 7.66
CA ILE A 118 -1.55 -12.05 8.84
C ILE A 118 -0.05 -12.27 9.00
N ASP A 119 0.49 -13.28 8.37
CA ASP A 119 1.91 -13.65 8.49
C ASP A 119 2.81 -13.03 7.39
N GLN A 120 2.26 -12.19 6.53
CA GLN A 120 3.04 -11.57 5.44
C GLN A 120 4.10 -10.61 5.94
N ALA A 121 3.90 -10.00 7.10
CA ALA A 121 4.84 -9.07 7.71
C ALA A 121 4.57 -9.00 9.22
N PRO A 122 5.49 -8.42 10.01
CA PRO A 122 5.23 -8.17 11.43
C PRO A 122 3.96 -7.38 11.70
N LEU A 123 3.58 -6.49 10.77
CA LEU A 123 2.34 -5.74 10.86
C LEU A 123 1.62 -5.80 9.49
N VAL A 124 0.40 -6.29 9.50
CA VAL A 124 -0.44 -6.37 8.30
C VAL A 124 -1.73 -5.62 8.57
N ILE A 125 -2.02 -4.66 7.70
CA ILE A 125 -3.19 -3.77 7.83
C ILE A 125 -4.02 -3.86 6.55
N GLY A 126 -5.33 -4.03 6.70
CA GLY A 126 -6.28 -3.98 5.59
C GLY A 126 -7.11 -2.70 5.64
N LEU A 127 -7.35 -2.07 4.49
CA LEU A 127 -8.24 -0.93 4.38
C LEU A 127 -9.59 -1.36 3.85
N GLY A 128 -10.64 -0.99 4.57
CA GLY A 128 -12.01 -1.21 4.14
C GLY A 128 -12.53 -2.62 4.37
N PRO A 129 -13.70 -2.94 3.81
CA PRO A 129 -14.34 -4.23 4.01
C PRO A 129 -13.62 -5.36 3.28
N GLY A 130 -13.84 -6.58 3.73
CA GLY A 130 -13.27 -7.79 3.15
C GLY A 130 -12.22 -8.43 4.02
N PHE A 131 -11.67 -7.70 4.99
CA PHE A 131 -10.66 -8.22 5.92
C PHE A 131 -11.28 -8.49 7.27
N ASN A 132 -10.69 -9.44 7.98
CA ASN A 132 -11.11 -9.81 9.33
C ASN A 132 -9.91 -9.64 10.25
N ALA A 133 -9.89 -8.55 11.03
CA ALA A 133 -8.79 -8.27 11.95
C ALA A 133 -8.65 -9.40 12.98
N SER A 134 -7.42 -9.71 13.31
CA SER A 134 -6.97 -10.84 14.13
C SER A 134 -7.01 -12.20 13.43
N VAL A 135 -7.50 -12.26 12.19
CA VAL A 135 -7.50 -13.48 11.36
C VAL A 135 -6.65 -13.28 10.11
N ASP A 136 -7.02 -12.32 9.25
CA ASP A 136 -6.33 -12.04 7.99
C ASP A 136 -5.21 -11.03 8.14
N CYS A 137 -5.32 -10.16 9.12
CA CYS A 137 -4.45 -9.02 9.34
C CYS A 137 -4.49 -8.63 10.82
N HIS A 138 -3.59 -7.74 11.23
CA HIS A 138 -3.53 -7.28 12.61
C HIS A 138 -4.56 -6.19 12.87
N ALA A 139 -4.84 -5.36 11.89
CA ALA A 139 -5.79 -4.27 12.01
C ALA A 139 -6.48 -4.00 10.69
N VAL A 140 -7.71 -3.50 10.78
CA VAL A 140 -8.49 -3.01 9.64
C VAL A 140 -8.78 -1.53 9.89
N ILE A 141 -8.65 -0.72 8.83
CA ILE A 141 -8.98 0.70 8.91
C ILE A 141 -10.32 0.91 8.22
N GLU A 142 -11.25 1.53 8.94
CA GLU A 142 -12.58 1.81 8.41
C GLU A 142 -12.51 2.87 7.32
N THR A 143 -13.10 2.57 6.17
CA THR A 143 -13.10 3.48 5.02
C THR A 143 -14.49 4.00 4.68
N LYS A 144 -15.53 3.51 5.34
CA LYS A 144 -16.88 3.99 5.10
C LYS A 144 -17.03 5.44 5.60
N ARG A 145 -17.58 6.30 4.76
CA ARG A 145 -17.82 7.70 5.13
C ARG A 145 -18.80 7.75 6.29
N GLY A 146 -18.53 8.63 7.26
CA GLY A 146 -19.35 8.80 8.45
C GLY A 146 -18.51 8.92 9.71
N HIS A 147 -19.13 8.68 10.85
CA HIS A 147 -18.51 8.90 12.16
C HIS A 147 -17.36 7.96 12.47
N THR A 148 -17.31 6.80 11.83
CA THR A 148 -16.28 5.79 12.10
C THR A 148 -15.17 5.76 11.08
N LEU A 149 -15.17 6.68 10.11
CA LEU A 149 -14.13 6.76 9.09
C LEU A 149 -12.74 6.88 9.74
N GLY A 150 -11.82 6.02 9.32
CA GLY A 150 -10.47 6.01 9.85
C GLY A 150 -10.30 5.25 11.16
N ARG A 151 -11.36 4.69 11.70
CA ARG A 151 -11.27 3.90 12.93
C ARG A 151 -10.38 2.67 12.72
N VAL A 152 -9.53 2.42 13.70
CA VAL A 152 -8.67 1.22 13.74
C VAL A 152 -9.45 0.10 14.41
N ILE A 153 -9.64 -1.00 13.68
CA ILE A 153 -10.38 -2.17 14.15
C ILE A 153 -9.37 -3.27 14.42
N SER A 154 -9.31 -3.75 15.64
CA SER A 154 -8.37 -4.82 16.04
C SER A 154 -9.00 -6.21 16.05
N HIS A 155 -10.31 -6.29 15.93
CA HIS A 155 -11.05 -7.56 15.87
C HIS A 155 -12.24 -7.39 14.94
N GLY A 156 -12.38 -8.32 14.00
CA GLY A 156 -13.50 -8.34 13.08
C GLY A 156 -13.34 -7.45 11.86
N PRO A 157 -14.41 -7.31 11.08
CA PRO A 157 -14.38 -6.60 9.81
C PRO A 157 -14.78 -5.13 9.92
N ALA A 158 -14.45 -4.36 8.90
CA ALA A 158 -15.02 -3.04 8.67
C ALA A 158 -16.48 -3.16 8.19
N LEU A 159 -17.18 -2.04 8.24
CA LEU A 159 -18.55 -1.99 7.75
C LEU A 159 -18.58 -2.19 6.24
N PRO A 160 -19.56 -2.95 5.72
CA PRO A 160 -19.69 -3.10 4.28
C PRO A 160 -19.95 -1.74 3.62
N ASN A 161 -19.21 -1.46 2.56
CA ASN A 161 -19.51 -0.30 1.72
C ASN A 161 -20.63 -0.70 0.77
N THR A 162 -21.84 -0.44 1.16
CA THR A 162 -23.00 -0.64 0.29
C THR A 162 -23.12 0.48 -0.72
N GLY A 163 -22.22 1.39 -0.70
CA GLY A 163 -22.30 2.54 -1.56
C GLY A 163 -21.92 2.18 -2.95
N THR A 164 -22.61 1.91 -3.54
CA THR A 164 -22.52 2.28 -4.91
C THR A 164 -21.65 3.53 -5.16
#